data_a4f101d1adc996f690030bfae0a87fe3
#
_entry.id   a4f101d1adc996f690030bfae0a87fe3
#
_cell.length_a   1.000
_cell.length_b   1.000
_cell.length_c   1.000
_cell.angle_alpha   90.00
_cell.angle_beta   90.00
_cell.angle_gamma   90.00
#
_symmetry.space_group_name_H-M   'P 1'
#
loop_
_entity.id
_entity.type
_entity.pdbx_description
1 polymer ?
#
loop_
_entity_poly.entity_id
_entity_poly.type
_entity_poly.pdbx_seq_one_letter_code
_entity_poly.pdbx_strand_id
1 'polypeptide(L)'
;MPDASCVIRRRTSLSVPPRINREDPLCRVPLHLTCANESSLISHGEFTFSPLRDAIIRLNSESILSGKYRNKRFECQTKSLFEIFKRSNFKIIFIESPNAALDKTLLNKYLDLPQPEDKIQAKYIWIDGTGEGLRSKTRTVEFVPKHPSELPIWTYDGSSTYQADGANSDIYLCPVAIYNDPFRRGNNKLVLCDTYYSDMTPTKSNKRFKCNEAMEAVKDQDPWFGIEQEYTFLDFDGRPLGWPKNGFPSPQGPYYCGVGADKVIGREIVEAHYRACLYAGVKIAGTNAEVMPSQWEFQIGPCSGISGGDDLWVARFILHRVAEEYGVIVTLDPKPMDGTWNGAGAHTNFSTKAMRAENGIAEIEKAIDKLSKQHLRHIQAYDPRGGKDNERRLTGKCETSSIHDFSAGVANRNVSIRIPRGVAEEKKGYLEDRRPSSNCDPYSVCDALVRTCVLNE
;
A
#
# COMPACT_ATOMS: atom_id res chain seq x y z
N MET A 1 -34.60 38.23 -19.46
CA MET A 1 -35.79 37.48 -19.91
C MET A 1 -35.33 36.18 -20.53
N PRO A 2 -35.95 35.03 -20.19
CA PRO A 2 -36.49 34.63 -18.89
C PRO A 2 -35.80 33.38 -18.30
N ASP A 3 -36.03 33.25 -17.02
CA ASP A 3 -35.96 32.11 -16.12
C ASP A 3 -36.35 30.74 -16.68
N ALA A 4 -35.65 29.72 -16.13
CA ALA A 4 -36.26 28.40 -15.89
C ALA A 4 -35.55 27.73 -14.72
N SER A 5 -36.05 28.01 -13.52
CA SER A 5 -35.82 27.24 -12.31
C SER A 5 -36.61 25.93 -12.35
N CYS A 6 -35.95 24.79 -12.23
CA CYS A 6 -36.62 23.51 -12.05
C CYS A 6 -36.42 23.02 -10.60
N VAL A 7 -37.50 23.13 -9.83
CA VAL A 7 -37.63 22.67 -8.43
C VAL A 7 -38.11 21.20 -8.47
N ILE A 8 -37.31 20.26 -8.02
CA ILE A 8 -37.77 18.87 -7.77
C ILE A 8 -38.24 18.79 -6.32
N ARG A 9 -39.55 18.66 -6.13
CA ARG A 9 -40.17 18.31 -4.84
C ARG A 9 -40.18 16.79 -4.66
N ARG A 10 -39.60 16.34 -3.55
CA ARG A 10 -39.84 14.98 -3.03
C ARG A 10 -41.30 14.84 -2.60
N ARG A 11 -41.99 13.80 -3.06
CA ARG A 11 -43.19 13.25 -2.42
C ARG A 11 -42.91 11.80 -2.04
N THR A 12 -42.95 11.53 -0.76
CA THR A 12 -43.12 10.23 -0.15
C THR A 12 -44.60 9.85 -0.17
N SER A 13 -44.96 8.71 -0.75
CA SER A 13 -46.18 8.00 -0.39
C SER A 13 -45.97 6.52 -0.65
N LEU A 14 -46.05 5.76 0.44
CA LEU A 14 -46.18 4.32 0.45
C LEU A 14 -47.56 3.94 -0.12
N SER A 15 -47.60 3.13 -1.16
CA SER A 15 -48.82 2.42 -1.55
C SER A 15 -48.47 0.97 -1.84
N VAL A 16 -49.26 0.10 -1.21
CA VAL A 16 -49.25 -1.36 -1.29
C VAL A 16 -49.54 -1.80 -2.74
N PRO A 17 -48.82 -2.77 -3.31
CA PRO A 17 -49.14 -3.25 -4.66
C PRO A 17 -50.31 -4.25 -4.62
N PRO A 18 -51.16 -4.26 -5.66
CA PRO A 18 -52.30 -5.18 -5.79
C PRO A 18 -51.85 -6.59 -6.16
N ARG A 19 -52.62 -7.59 -5.78
CA ARG A 19 -52.49 -9.02 -6.11
C ARG A 19 -52.46 -9.20 -7.63
N ILE A 20 -51.42 -9.88 -8.11
CA ILE A 20 -51.34 -10.33 -9.51
C ILE A 20 -52.14 -11.60 -9.69
N ASN A 21 -53.16 -11.53 -10.53
CA ASN A 21 -53.89 -12.65 -11.07
C ASN A 21 -53.01 -13.49 -12.02
N ARG A 22 -53.07 -14.80 -11.87
CA ARG A 22 -52.46 -15.74 -12.84
C ARG A 22 -53.34 -15.75 -14.11
N GLU A 23 -52.67 -15.56 -15.24
CA GLU A 23 -53.00 -15.89 -16.60
C GLU A 23 -52.66 -14.76 -17.56
N ASP A 24 -51.39 -14.79 -18.02
CA ASP A 24 -51.10 -14.26 -19.35
C ASP A 24 -49.85 -14.98 -19.93
N PRO A 25 -49.98 -15.57 -21.11
CA PRO A 25 -48.88 -16.27 -21.77
C PRO A 25 -48.13 -15.30 -22.70
N LEU A 26 -46.82 -15.49 -22.78
CA LEU A 26 -45.97 -14.99 -23.84
C LEU A 26 -45.35 -13.60 -23.65
N CYS A 27 -44.24 -13.57 -22.95
CA CYS A 27 -43.17 -12.65 -23.33
C CYS A 27 -41.96 -13.45 -23.81
N ARG A 28 -41.94 -13.72 -25.11
CA ARG A 28 -40.76 -14.21 -25.86
C ARG A 28 -39.87 -12.98 -26.08
N VAL A 29 -38.78 -12.88 -25.35
CA VAL A 29 -37.67 -11.97 -25.69
C VAL A 29 -36.65 -12.81 -26.45
N PRO A 30 -36.34 -12.52 -27.70
CA PRO A 30 -35.28 -13.20 -28.41
C PRO A 30 -33.92 -12.68 -27.91
N LEU A 31 -33.16 -13.53 -27.26
CA LEU A 31 -31.73 -13.26 -27.01
C LEU A 31 -30.99 -13.54 -28.33
N HIS A 32 -30.63 -12.50 -29.06
CA HIS A 32 -29.59 -12.59 -30.06
C HIS A 32 -28.22 -12.41 -29.40
N LEU A 33 -27.53 -13.53 -29.20
CA LEU A 33 -26.08 -13.54 -28.88
C LEU A 33 -25.33 -13.59 -30.21
N THR A 34 -24.78 -12.48 -30.66
CA THR A 34 -23.81 -12.45 -31.74
C THR A 34 -22.43 -12.61 -31.16
N CYS A 35 -21.78 -13.75 -31.41
CA CYS A 35 -20.32 -13.89 -31.27
C CYS A 35 -19.68 -13.07 -32.40
N ALA A 36 -18.98 -12.01 -32.06
CA ALA A 36 -18.12 -11.29 -32.98
C ALA A 36 -16.70 -11.89 -32.92
N ASN A 37 -16.38 -12.70 -33.93
CA ASN A 37 -15.04 -12.79 -34.47
C ASN A 37 -15.03 -11.89 -35.71
N GLU A 38 -13.94 -11.09 -35.78
CA GLU A 38 -13.48 -10.26 -36.89
C GLU A 38 -14.10 -8.88 -37.09
N SER A 39 -13.17 -7.93 -36.86
CA SER A 39 -13.00 -6.62 -37.53
C SER A 39 -14.19 -5.98 -38.24
N SER A 40 -14.55 -4.84 -37.75
CA SER A 40 -15.05 -3.61 -38.36
C SER A 40 -16.44 -3.14 -37.91
N LEU A 41 -16.50 -1.85 -37.58
CA LEU A 41 -17.65 -0.96 -37.45
C LEU A 41 -18.56 -1.14 -36.23
N ILE A 42 -18.23 -0.38 -35.19
CA ILE A 42 -19.18 -0.07 -34.11
C ILE A 42 -19.80 1.30 -34.41
N SER A 43 -21.08 1.30 -34.73
CA SER A 43 -21.92 2.49 -34.65
C SER A 43 -22.71 2.48 -33.35
N HIS A 44 -22.78 3.64 -32.71
CA HIS A 44 -23.39 4.01 -31.43
C HIS A 44 -24.67 3.23 -31.05
N GLY A 45 -24.61 2.60 -29.85
CA GLY A 45 -25.78 2.11 -29.13
C GLY A 45 -25.47 2.05 -27.64
N GLU A 46 -26.16 2.87 -26.84
CA GLU A 46 -26.08 2.85 -25.39
C GLU A 46 -26.59 1.52 -24.83
N PHE A 47 -25.71 0.76 -24.15
CA PHE A 47 -26.10 -0.41 -23.37
C PHE A 47 -26.28 -0.02 -21.90
N THR A 48 -27.50 -0.02 -21.41
CA THR A 48 -27.80 0.09 -19.98
C THR A 48 -27.69 -1.30 -19.33
N PHE A 49 -26.74 -1.46 -18.41
CA PHE A 49 -26.45 -2.71 -17.68
C PHE A 49 -27.42 -3.07 -16.55
N SER A 50 -28.53 -2.35 -16.40
CA SER A 50 -29.49 -2.50 -15.28
C SER A 50 -30.12 -3.91 -15.18
N PRO A 51 -30.56 -4.61 -16.24
CA PRO A 51 -31.23 -5.90 -16.10
C PRO A 51 -30.33 -7.07 -15.71
N LEU A 52 -29.02 -7.01 -16.04
CA LEU A 52 -28.07 -8.08 -15.72
C LEU A 52 -27.66 -8.06 -14.23
N ARG A 53 -27.54 -6.87 -13.64
CA ARG A 53 -27.22 -6.68 -12.22
C ARG A 53 -28.32 -7.28 -11.33
N ASP A 54 -29.56 -7.04 -11.66
CA ASP A 54 -30.70 -7.56 -10.89
C ASP A 54 -30.89 -9.07 -11.05
N ALA A 55 -30.55 -9.63 -12.22
CA ALA A 55 -30.60 -11.06 -12.45
C ALA A 55 -29.51 -11.83 -11.69
N ILE A 56 -28.28 -11.27 -11.59
CA ILE A 56 -27.16 -11.88 -10.86
C ILE A 56 -27.38 -11.79 -9.35
N ILE A 57 -27.90 -10.68 -8.83
CA ILE A 57 -28.22 -10.49 -7.41
C ILE A 57 -29.36 -11.44 -6.99
N ARG A 58 -30.38 -11.63 -7.81
CA ARG A 58 -31.48 -12.59 -7.52
C ARG A 58 -31.02 -14.05 -7.56
N LEU A 59 -30.06 -14.41 -8.43
CA LEU A 59 -29.50 -15.76 -8.47
C LEU A 59 -28.66 -16.10 -7.22
N ASN A 60 -28.01 -15.11 -6.59
CA ASN A 60 -27.19 -15.33 -5.40
C ASN A 60 -27.98 -15.35 -4.09
N SER A 61 -29.13 -14.68 -4.00
CA SER A 61 -29.87 -14.57 -2.73
C SER A 61 -30.97 -15.61 -2.55
N GLU A 62 -31.58 -16.12 -3.60
CA GLU A 62 -32.72 -17.03 -3.47
C GLU A 62 -32.42 -18.51 -3.76
N SER A 63 -31.39 -18.84 -4.52
CA SER A 63 -31.11 -20.22 -4.95
C SER A 63 -30.17 -21.00 -4.04
N ILE A 64 -29.46 -20.33 -3.13
CA ILE A 64 -28.54 -20.98 -2.18
C ILE A 64 -29.25 -21.35 -0.85
N LEU A 65 -30.36 -20.69 -0.50
CA LEU A 65 -31.04 -20.86 0.78
C LEU A 65 -32.30 -21.77 0.74
N SER A 66 -32.79 -22.17 -0.41
CA SER A 66 -33.91 -23.10 -0.47
C SER A 66 -33.64 -24.26 -1.43
N GLY A 67 -33.26 -25.40 -0.89
CA GLY A 67 -33.03 -26.66 -1.61
C GLY A 67 -34.31 -27.27 -2.25
N LYS A 68 -35.22 -26.48 -2.80
CA LYS A 68 -36.51 -26.93 -3.35
C LYS A 68 -36.83 -26.33 -4.71
N TYR A 69 -36.05 -26.58 -5.75
CA TYR A 69 -36.54 -26.58 -7.12
C TYR A 69 -35.48 -27.23 -8.03
N ARG A 70 -35.56 -28.58 -8.18
CA ARG A 70 -34.88 -29.30 -9.28
C ARG A 70 -35.68 -29.17 -10.53
N ASN A 71 -35.41 -28.19 -11.38
CA ASN A 71 -35.94 -28.12 -12.71
C ASN A 71 -34.79 -28.33 -13.70
N LYS A 72 -34.78 -29.51 -14.37
CA LYS A 72 -33.72 -29.95 -15.33
C LYS A 72 -33.40 -28.92 -16.42
N ARG A 73 -34.36 -28.05 -16.74
CA ARG A 73 -34.17 -26.98 -17.74
C ARG A 73 -33.31 -25.83 -17.22
N PHE A 74 -33.34 -25.57 -15.90
CA PHE A 74 -32.53 -24.55 -15.26
C PHE A 74 -31.08 -25.00 -15.05
N GLU A 75 -30.87 -26.29 -14.73
CA GLU A 75 -29.54 -26.90 -14.66
C GLU A 75 -28.77 -26.89 -15.98
N CYS A 76 -29.48 -27.06 -17.11
CA CYS A 76 -28.85 -27.02 -18.43
C CYS A 76 -28.43 -25.60 -18.84
N GLN A 77 -29.20 -24.58 -18.46
CA GLN A 77 -28.87 -23.18 -18.77
C GLN A 77 -27.75 -22.66 -17.87
N THR A 78 -27.72 -23.03 -16.58
CA THR A 78 -26.65 -22.65 -15.68
C THR A 78 -25.33 -23.37 -15.99
N LYS A 79 -25.37 -24.64 -16.39
CA LYS A 79 -24.18 -25.37 -16.87
C LYS A 79 -23.61 -24.76 -18.14
N SER A 80 -24.49 -24.37 -19.09
CA SER A 80 -24.06 -23.70 -20.33
C SER A 80 -23.42 -22.33 -20.07
N LEU A 81 -23.97 -21.53 -19.16
CA LEU A 81 -23.39 -20.25 -18.74
C LEU A 81 -22.06 -20.46 -17.98
N PHE A 82 -21.98 -21.48 -17.13
CA PHE A 82 -20.75 -21.80 -16.41
C PHE A 82 -19.64 -22.31 -17.34
N GLU A 83 -19.93 -23.07 -18.35
CA GLU A 83 -18.99 -23.51 -19.40
C GLU A 83 -18.57 -22.36 -20.32
N ILE A 84 -19.45 -21.41 -20.61
CA ILE A 84 -19.12 -20.18 -21.35
C ILE A 84 -18.18 -19.30 -20.51
N PHE A 85 -18.42 -19.17 -19.21
CA PHE A 85 -17.52 -18.43 -18.28
C PHE A 85 -16.16 -19.12 -18.09
N LYS A 86 -16.08 -20.45 -18.13
CA LYS A 86 -14.80 -21.20 -18.08
C LYS A 86 -13.97 -21.06 -19.36
N ARG A 87 -14.61 -20.91 -20.52
CA ARG A 87 -13.90 -20.78 -21.81
C ARG A 87 -13.52 -19.36 -22.17
N SER A 88 -14.16 -18.37 -21.58
CA SER A 88 -13.74 -16.99 -21.67
C SER A 88 -12.87 -16.68 -20.46
N ASN A 89 -11.66 -16.15 -20.66
CA ASN A 89 -10.81 -15.58 -19.62
C ASN A 89 -11.45 -14.33 -18.97
N PHE A 90 -12.73 -14.37 -18.64
CA PHE A 90 -13.39 -13.32 -17.89
C PHE A 90 -12.90 -13.36 -16.44
N LYS A 91 -11.96 -12.50 -16.11
CA LYS A 91 -11.77 -12.10 -14.73
C LYS A 91 -13.05 -11.42 -14.27
N ILE A 92 -13.74 -11.99 -13.27
CA ILE A 92 -14.76 -11.25 -12.52
C ILE A 92 -13.99 -10.17 -11.78
N ILE A 93 -13.98 -8.96 -12.31
CA ILE A 93 -13.45 -7.80 -11.62
C ILE A 93 -14.56 -7.35 -10.67
N PHE A 94 -14.36 -7.51 -9.38
CA PHE A 94 -15.21 -6.88 -8.39
C PHE A 94 -15.06 -5.37 -8.55
N ILE A 95 -16.16 -4.66 -8.72
CA ILE A 95 -16.15 -3.19 -8.86
C ILE A 95 -15.86 -2.52 -7.51
N GLU A 96 -16.15 -3.22 -6.41
CA GLU A 96 -15.94 -2.77 -5.04
C GLU A 96 -15.39 -3.91 -4.19
N SER A 97 -14.55 -3.58 -3.22
CA SER A 97 -14.09 -4.57 -2.24
C SER A 97 -15.26 -5.13 -1.44
N PRO A 98 -15.40 -6.46 -1.30
CA PRO A 98 -16.38 -7.05 -0.40
C PRO A 98 -16.26 -6.52 1.04
N ASN A 99 -15.07 -6.13 1.46
CA ASN A 99 -14.83 -5.54 2.79
C ASN A 99 -15.56 -4.21 3.00
N ALA A 100 -15.75 -3.41 1.95
CA ALA A 100 -16.48 -2.14 2.03
C ALA A 100 -17.96 -2.32 2.44
N ALA A 101 -18.55 -3.47 2.10
CA ALA A 101 -19.95 -3.78 2.40
C ALA A 101 -20.17 -4.36 3.80
N LEU A 102 -19.13 -4.72 4.55
CA LEU A 102 -19.25 -5.28 5.88
C LEU A 102 -19.58 -4.19 6.92
N ASP A 103 -20.48 -4.49 7.85
CA ASP A 103 -20.78 -3.60 8.97
C ASP A 103 -19.65 -3.64 10.01
N LYS A 104 -18.77 -2.63 9.96
CA LYS A 104 -17.62 -2.51 10.86
C LYS A 104 -18.01 -2.28 12.33
N THR A 105 -19.21 -1.76 12.58
CA THR A 105 -19.66 -1.49 13.94
C THR A 105 -19.91 -2.76 14.75
N LEU A 106 -20.17 -3.89 14.08
CA LEU A 106 -20.32 -5.19 14.74
C LEU A 106 -19.07 -5.62 15.50
N LEU A 107 -17.89 -5.27 15.01
CA LEU A 107 -16.62 -5.61 15.66
C LEU A 107 -16.50 -4.96 17.06
N ASN A 108 -17.07 -3.78 17.25
CA ASN A 108 -16.97 -3.05 18.52
C ASN A 108 -17.55 -3.86 19.67
N LYS A 109 -18.63 -4.64 19.43
CA LYS A 109 -19.23 -5.53 20.45
C LYS A 109 -18.24 -6.56 21.01
N TYR A 110 -17.26 -6.97 20.20
CA TYR A 110 -16.25 -7.95 20.58
C TYR A 110 -14.98 -7.28 21.10
N LEU A 111 -14.63 -6.09 20.61
CA LEU A 111 -13.52 -5.30 21.14
C LEU A 111 -13.80 -4.79 22.56
N ASP A 112 -15.08 -4.59 22.91
CA ASP A 112 -15.51 -4.14 24.23
C ASP A 112 -15.60 -5.29 25.25
N LEU A 113 -15.44 -6.56 24.83
CA LEU A 113 -15.39 -7.68 25.76
C LEU A 113 -14.16 -7.59 26.66
N PRO A 114 -14.32 -7.79 27.98
CA PRO A 114 -13.18 -7.83 28.90
C PRO A 114 -12.21 -8.94 28.49
N GLN A 115 -10.94 -8.59 28.43
CA GLN A 115 -9.86 -9.54 28.09
C GLN A 115 -9.12 -9.93 29.36
N PRO A 116 -8.58 -11.18 29.46
CA PRO A 116 -7.66 -11.56 30.54
C PRO A 116 -6.45 -10.62 30.58
N GLU A 117 -6.07 -10.16 31.77
CA GLU A 117 -4.95 -9.23 31.92
C GLU A 117 -3.58 -9.86 31.61
N ASP A 118 -3.47 -11.17 31.82
CA ASP A 118 -2.28 -11.99 31.61
C ASP A 118 -2.13 -12.57 30.21
N LYS A 119 -3.14 -12.38 29.31
CA LYS A 119 -3.12 -12.94 27.96
C LYS A 119 -3.26 -11.84 26.91
N ILE A 120 -2.40 -11.89 25.90
CA ILE A 120 -2.47 -10.96 24.78
C ILE A 120 -2.44 -11.70 23.44
N GLN A 121 -2.94 -11.04 22.42
CA GLN A 121 -2.75 -11.43 21.04
C GLN A 121 -1.50 -10.74 20.50
N ALA A 122 -0.47 -11.52 20.17
CA ALA A 122 0.74 -11.06 19.51
C ALA A 122 0.64 -11.37 18.00
N LYS A 123 0.56 -10.31 17.16
CA LYS A 123 0.50 -10.43 15.71
C LYS A 123 1.91 -10.30 15.13
N TYR A 124 2.46 -11.42 14.67
CA TYR A 124 3.74 -11.52 14.00
C TYR A 124 3.60 -11.05 12.55
N ILE A 125 4.46 -10.14 12.14
CA ILE A 125 4.47 -9.49 10.82
C ILE A 125 5.83 -9.74 10.19
N TRP A 126 5.86 -10.09 8.88
CA TRP A 126 7.11 -10.29 8.14
C TRP A 126 6.96 -9.89 6.68
N ILE A 127 8.09 -9.70 6.02
CA ILE A 127 8.20 -9.42 4.60
C ILE A 127 8.33 -10.77 3.87
N ASP A 128 7.53 -11.01 2.85
CA ASP A 128 7.54 -12.26 2.09
C ASP A 128 8.67 -12.31 1.05
N GLY A 129 8.74 -13.38 0.28
CA GLY A 129 9.79 -13.62 -0.70
C GLY A 129 9.81 -12.66 -1.88
N THR A 130 8.76 -11.87 -2.09
CA THR A 130 8.74 -10.81 -3.12
C THR A 130 9.60 -9.61 -2.72
N GLY A 131 9.87 -9.43 -1.42
CA GLY A 131 10.53 -8.25 -0.86
C GLY A 131 9.62 -7.03 -0.73
N GLU A 132 8.34 -7.16 -1.09
CA GLU A 132 7.32 -6.09 -1.08
C GLU A 132 6.09 -6.48 -0.26
N GLY A 133 5.72 -7.77 -0.27
CA GLY A 133 4.52 -8.28 0.36
C GLY A 133 4.65 -8.39 1.88
N LEU A 134 3.66 -7.88 2.61
CA LEU A 134 3.56 -8.04 4.06
C LEU A 134 2.63 -9.20 4.40
N ARG A 135 3.06 -10.04 5.32
CA ARG A 135 2.29 -11.17 5.85
C ARG A 135 2.16 -11.07 7.35
N SER A 136 1.11 -11.68 7.90
CA SER A 136 0.94 -11.73 9.35
C SER A 136 0.19 -12.98 9.80
N LYS A 137 0.51 -13.44 11.01
CA LYS A 137 -0.26 -14.44 11.75
C LYS A 137 -0.26 -14.08 13.23
N THR A 138 -1.24 -14.55 13.98
CA THR A 138 -1.44 -14.16 15.38
C THR A 138 -1.39 -15.37 16.28
N ARG A 139 -0.76 -15.23 17.43
CA ARG A 139 -0.82 -16.20 18.52
C ARG A 139 -1.19 -15.54 19.83
N THR A 140 -1.74 -16.30 20.76
CA THR A 140 -1.88 -15.90 22.16
C THR A 140 -0.58 -16.17 22.90
N VAL A 141 -0.13 -15.20 23.71
CA VAL A 141 0.91 -15.39 24.73
C VAL A 141 0.35 -15.04 26.08
N GLU A 142 0.83 -15.73 27.14
CA GLU A 142 0.28 -15.66 28.50
C GLU A 142 1.10 -14.70 29.38
N PHE A 143 1.53 -13.60 28.78
CA PHE A 143 2.21 -12.48 29.43
C PHE A 143 2.19 -11.26 28.53
N VAL A 144 2.46 -10.08 29.08
CA VAL A 144 2.59 -8.82 28.33
C VAL A 144 4.09 -8.57 28.08
N PRO A 145 4.60 -8.75 26.84
CA PRO A 145 6.01 -8.57 26.54
C PRO A 145 6.41 -7.08 26.60
N LYS A 146 7.57 -6.82 27.18
CA LYS A 146 8.22 -5.49 27.21
C LYS A 146 9.32 -5.36 26.16
N HIS A 147 9.89 -6.49 25.76
CA HIS A 147 10.96 -6.57 24.78
C HIS A 147 10.70 -7.69 23.76
N PRO A 148 11.08 -7.54 22.48
CA PRO A 148 10.84 -8.57 21.47
C PRO A 148 11.50 -9.92 21.80
N SER A 149 12.64 -9.92 22.49
CA SER A 149 13.32 -11.15 22.90
C SER A 149 12.58 -12.02 23.91
N GLU A 150 11.54 -11.49 24.56
CA GLU A 150 10.67 -12.26 25.47
C GLU A 150 9.67 -13.12 24.68
N LEU A 151 9.42 -12.76 23.41
CA LEU A 151 8.46 -13.46 22.57
C LEU A 151 9.07 -14.71 21.96
N PRO A 152 8.31 -15.82 21.89
CA PRO A 152 8.82 -17.06 21.32
C PRO A 152 9.04 -16.95 19.81
N ILE A 153 10.11 -17.55 19.32
CA ILE A 153 10.29 -17.83 17.90
C ILE A 153 9.12 -18.69 17.42
N TRP A 154 8.65 -18.44 16.20
CA TRP A 154 7.56 -19.17 15.59
C TRP A 154 7.94 -19.58 14.17
N THR A 155 7.13 -20.44 13.53
CA THR A 155 7.34 -20.91 12.16
C THR A 155 6.09 -20.68 11.31
N TYR A 156 6.30 -20.68 10.00
CA TYR A 156 5.23 -20.63 9.00
C TYR A 156 5.68 -21.36 7.73
N ASP A 157 4.72 -21.67 6.85
CA ASP A 157 4.97 -22.28 5.55
C ASP A 157 5.54 -21.25 4.56
N GLY A 158 6.85 -21.30 4.34
CA GLY A 158 7.57 -20.43 3.41
C GLY A 158 7.23 -20.70 1.95
N SER A 159 6.69 -21.87 1.60
CA SER A 159 6.27 -22.19 0.23
C SER A 159 5.08 -21.34 -0.21
N SER A 160 4.19 -21.00 0.74
CA SER A 160 3.04 -20.13 0.52
C SER A 160 3.39 -18.63 0.48
N THR A 161 4.65 -18.28 0.71
CA THR A 161 5.14 -16.90 0.80
C THR A 161 6.35 -16.61 -0.10
N TYR A 162 6.63 -17.50 -1.05
CA TYR A 162 7.73 -17.39 -2.02
C TYR A 162 9.14 -17.42 -1.37
N GLN A 163 9.29 -18.03 -0.17
CA GLN A 163 10.54 -18.03 0.60
C GLN A 163 11.19 -19.39 0.71
N ALA A 164 10.47 -20.47 0.37
CA ALA A 164 10.99 -21.83 0.40
C ALA A 164 10.32 -22.72 -0.66
N ASP A 165 10.92 -23.86 -0.95
CA ASP A 165 10.31 -24.94 -1.71
C ASP A 165 9.49 -25.84 -0.80
N GLY A 166 8.51 -26.61 -1.35
CA GLY A 166 7.58 -27.39 -0.54
C GLY A 166 8.19 -28.49 0.33
N ALA A 167 9.42 -28.92 0.06
CA ALA A 167 10.08 -30.03 0.77
C ALA A 167 10.91 -29.58 1.98
N ASN A 168 11.02 -28.41 2.39
CA ASN A 168 11.63 -27.89 3.63
C ASN A 168 11.14 -26.46 3.82
N SER A 169 9.81 -26.35 4.01
CA SER A 169 9.13 -25.08 3.89
C SER A 169 9.02 -24.30 5.19
N ASP A 170 9.41 -24.87 6.31
CA ASP A 170 9.37 -24.18 7.59
C ASP A 170 10.38 -23.03 7.65
N ILE A 171 9.87 -21.82 7.70
CA ILE A 171 10.65 -20.59 7.90
C ILE A 171 10.41 -20.08 9.32
N TYR A 172 11.48 -19.68 10.00
CA TYR A 172 11.42 -19.13 11.34
C TYR A 172 11.11 -17.64 11.34
N LEU A 173 10.24 -17.23 12.27
CA LEU A 173 9.92 -15.85 12.62
C LEU A 173 10.61 -15.49 13.94
N CYS A 174 11.64 -14.68 13.87
CA CYS A 174 12.36 -14.17 15.03
C CYS A 174 11.91 -12.75 15.35
N PRO A 175 11.24 -12.51 16.50
CA PRO A 175 10.81 -11.17 16.91
C PRO A 175 11.99 -10.20 17.04
N VAL A 176 11.87 -9.00 16.44
CA VAL A 176 12.92 -7.97 16.43
C VAL A 176 12.45 -6.60 16.90
N ALA A 177 11.15 -6.30 16.76
CA ALA A 177 10.56 -5.08 17.29
C ALA A 177 9.09 -5.33 17.71
N ILE A 178 8.62 -4.56 18.70
CA ILE A 178 7.25 -4.64 19.19
C ILE A 178 6.60 -3.26 19.21
N TYR A 179 5.31 -3.23 18.85
CA TYR A 179 4.49 -2.03 18.78
C TYR A 179 3.11 -2.31 19.42
N ASN A 180 2.40 -1.27 19.86
CA ASN A 180 1.02 -1.46 20.31
C ASN A 180 0.12 -1.78 19.11
N ASP A 181 -0.82 -2.71 19.28
CA ASP A 181 -1.77 -3.08 18.21
C ASP A 181 -2.95 -2.07 18.19
N PRO A 182 -3.06 -1.18 17.18
CA PRO A 182 -4.11 -0.18 17.11
C PRO A 182 -5.48 -0.79 16.76
N PHE A 183 -5.51 -2.00 16.21
CA PHE A 183 -6.73 -2.68 15.79
C PHE A 183 -7.39 -3.43 16.94
N ARG A 184 -6.58 -4.04 17.82
CA ARG A 184 -7.06 -4.81 18.99
C ARG A 184 -6.98 -4.03 20.30
N ARG A 185 -6.15 -2.98 20.34
CA ARG A 185 -5.95 -2.10 21.50
C ARG A 185 -5.42 -2.82 22.76
N GLY A 186 -5.48 -2.16 23.89
CA GLY A 186 -5.03 -2.72 25.17
C GLY A 186 -3.56 -3.16 25.12
N ASN A 187 -3.28 -4.32 25.74
CA ASN A 187 -1.92 -4.87 25.82
C ASN A 187 -1.48 -5.65 24.56
N ASN A 188 -2.36 -5.80 23.55
CA ASN A 188 -2.06 -6.51 22.32
C ASN A 188 -0.90 -5.87 21.54
N LYS A 189 -0.11 -6.69 20.84
CA LYS A 189 1.12 -6.24 20.16
C LYS A 189 1.15 -6.62 18.69
N LEU A 190 1.69 -5.69 17.89
CA LEU A 190 2.28 -5.97 16.59
C LEU A 190 3.75 -6.31 16.80
N VAL A 191 4.22 -7.39 16.19
CA VAL A 191 5.56 -7.94 16.38
C VAL A 191 6.23 -8.06 15.02
N LEU A 192 7.17 -7.16 14.73
CA LEU A 192 7.97 -7.27 13.51
C LEU A 192 8.99 -8.38 13.68
N CYS A 193 9.15 -9.20 12.63
CA CYS A 193 9.99 -10.39 12.68
C CYS A 193 10.97 -10.43 11.52
N ASP A 194 12.19 -10.81 11.83
CA ASP A 194 13.16 -11.32 10.87
C ASP A 194 12.80 -12.75 10.45
N THR A 195 13.15 -13.13 9.23
CA THR A 195 12.87 -14.45 8.68
C THR A 195 14.15 -15.24 8.42
N TYR A 196 14.19 -16.53 8.85
CA TYR A 196 15.35 -17.40 8.72
C TYR A 196 14.96 -18.77 8.18
N TYR A 197 15.85 -19.37 7.41
CA TYR A 197 15.75 -20.77 6.99
C TYR A 197 15.94 -21.71 8.19
N SER A 198 15.72 -23.01 7.98
CA SER A 198 15.84 -24.06 9.00
C SER A 198 17.25 -24.17 9.60
N ASP A 199 18.27 -23.76 8.86
CA ASP A 199 19.67 -23.70 9.29
C ASP A 199 20.03 -22.39 10.00
N MET A 200 19.05 -21.53 10.27
CA MET A 200 19.20 -20.20 10.87
C MET A 200 19.99 -19.20 10.01
N THR A 201 20.16 -19.45 8.73
CA THR A 201 20.61 -18.43 7.80
C THR A 201 19.46 -17.48 7.43
N PRO A 202 19.71 -16.15 7.27
CA PRO A 202 18.65 -15.21 6.92
C PRO A 202 18.08 -15.53 5.53
N THR A 203 16.76 -15.43 5.37
CA THR A 203 16.14 -15.57 4.06
C THR A 203 16.59 -14.46 3.11
N LYS A 204 16.45 -14.67 1.81
CA LYS A 204 16.82 -13.66 0.79
C LYS A 204 16.07 -12.33 0.93
N SER A 205 14.85 -12.38 1.45
CA SER A 205 14.01 -11.19 1.71
C SER A 205 14.31 -10.53 3.06
N ASN A 206 15.10 -11.15 3.94
CA ASN A 206 15.52 -10.55 5.21
C ASN A 206 16.68 -9.55 4.97
N LYS A 207 16.34 -8.37 4.48
CA LYS A 207 17.32 -7.29 4.27
C LYS A 207 17.73 -6.63 5.59
N ARG A 208 16.86 -6.74 6.62
CA ARG A 208 17.12 -6.19 7.95
C ARG A 208 18.41 -6.74 8.56
N PHE A 209 18.71 -8.03 8.36
CA PHE A 209 19.90 -8.65 8.92
C PHE A 209 21.19 -7.92 8.53
N LYS A 210 21.42 -7.73 7.22
CA LYS A 210 22.62 -7.01 6.72
C LYS A 210 22.63 -5.53 7.11
N CYS A 211 21.47 -4.89 7.06
CA CYS A 211 21.33 -3.51 7.48
C CYS A 211 21.71 -3.34 8.96
N ASN A 212 21.26 -4.26 9.82
CA ASN A 212 21.59 -4.22 11.24
C ASN A 212 23.10 -4.38 11.50
N GLU A 213 23.77 -5.27 10.76
CA GLU A 213 25.25 -5.40 10.81
C GLU A 213 25.93 -4.06 10.49
N ALA A 214 25.49 -3.37 9.44
CA ALA A 214 26.04 -2.06 9.07
C ALA A 214 25.74 -0.99 10.13
N MET A 215 24.53 -0.97 10.69
CA MET A 215 24.16 -0.02 11.74
C MET A 215 24.98 -0.21 13.02
N GLU A 216 25.20 -1.47 13.44
CA GLU A 216 26.05 -1.77 14.60
C GLU A 216 27.51 -1.35 14.37
N ALA A 217 28.03 -1.55 13.15
CA ALA A 217 29.41 -1.14 12.80
C ALA A 217 29.63 0.38 12.87
N VAL A 218 28.57 1.18 12.73
CA VAL A 218 28.64 2.66 12.71
C VAL A 218 27.87 3.33 13.85
N LYS A 219 27.49 2.59 14.88
CA LYS A 219 26.63 3.12 15.97
C LYS A 219 27.19 4.38 16.64
N ASP A 220 28.50 4.52 16.69
CA ASP A 220 29.18 5.70 17.27
C ASP A 220 28.99 6.96 16.42
N GLN A 221 28.66 6.79 15.12
CA GLN A 221 28.34 7.88 14.21
C GLN A 221 26.88 8.33 14.32
N ASP A 222 26.06 7.58 15.08
CA ASP A 222 24.63 7.85 15.32
C ASP A 222 23.89 8.22 14.02
N PRO A 223 23.78 7.29 13.05
CA PRO A 223 23.09 7.56 11.79
C PRO A 223 21.61 7.78 12.02
N TRP A 224 21.06 8.88 11.50
CA TRP A 224 19.66 9.22 11.56
C TRP A 224 19.03 9.15 10.17
N PHE A 225 17.79 8.66 10.13
CA PHE A 225 16.99 8.57 8.93
C PHE A 225 15.62 9.23 9.11
N GLY A 226 15.19 9.95 8.08
CA GLY A 226 13.81 10.40 7.90
C GLY A 226 13.36 9.95 6.52
N ILE A 227 12.23 9.23 6.43
CA ILE A 227 11.78 8.65 5.15
C ILE A 227 10.40 9.20 4.81
N GLU A 228 10.28 9.76 3.60
CA GLU A 228 9.09 10.34 3.02
C GLU A 228 8.44 9.30 2.10
N GLN A 229 7.50 8.53 2.63
CA GLN A 229 6.85 7.44 1.91
C GLN A 229 5.65 7.94 1.12
N GLU A 230 5.78 8.02 -0.19
CA GLU A 230 4.66 8.24 -1.10
C GLU A 230 3.92 6.94 -1.43
N TYR A 231 2.62 7.02 -1.67
CA TYR A 231 1.76 5.89 -2.04
C TYR A 231 0.49 6.39 -2.75
N THR A 232 -0.18 5.50 -3.47
CA THR A 232 -1.43 5.85 -4.17
C THR A 232 -2.56 4.94 -3.73
N PHE A 233 -3.73 5.52 -3.48
CA PHE A 233 -4.96 4.75 -3.31
C PHE A 233 -5.52 4.33 -4.66
N LEU A 234 -5.88 3.05 -4.77
CA LEU A 234 -6.55 2.50 -5.95
C LEU A 234 -7.94 2.01 -5.58
N ASP A 235 -8.85 2.18 -6.51
CA ASP A 235 -10.12 1.47 -6.51
C ASP A 235 -9.91 0.00 -6.90
N PHE A 236 -10.91 -0.84 -6.72
CA PHE A 236 -10.80 -2.27 -6.95
C PHE A 236 -10.62 -2.65 -8.44
N ASP A 237 -10.88 -1.71 -9.35
CA ASP A 237 -10.59 -1.86 -10.78
C ASP A 237 -9.12 -1.55 -11.15
N GLY A 238 -8.29 -1.19 -10.16
CA GLY A 238 -6.87 -0.86 -10.33
C GLY A 238 -6.60 0.59 -10.78
N ARG A 239 -7.63 1.44 -10.89
CA ARG A 239 -7.45 2.87 -11.17
C ARG A 239 -7.28 3.66 -9.86
N PRO A 240 -6.61 4.81 -9.89
CA PRO A 240 -6.55 5.66 -8.71
C PRO A 240 -7.94 6.00 -8.19
N LEU A 241 -8.10 5.94 -6.88
CA LEU A 241 -9.37 6.12 -6.19
C LEU A 241 -10.01 7.47 -6.55
N GLY A 242 -11.30 7.44 -6.94
CA GLY A 242 -12.05 8.63 -7.29
C GLY A 242 -11.72 9.25 -8.65
N TRP A 243 -10.83 8.65 -9.44
CA TRP A 243 -10.62 9.08 -10.82
C TRP A 243 -11.84 8.75 -11.69
N PRO A 244 -12.12 9.58 -12.72
CA PRO A 244 -13.18 9.26 -13.68
C PRO A 244 -12.99 7.87 -14.27
N LYS A 245 -14.05 7.06 -14.31
CA LYS A 245 -13.98 5.70 -14.89
C LYS A 245 -13.63 5.73 -16.39
N ASN A 246 -14.07 6.77 -17.10
CA ASN A 246 -13.76 7.03 -18.51
C ASN A 246 -13.03 8.36 -18.64
N GLY A 247 -11.69 8.34 -18.68
CA GLY A 247 -10.88 9.54 -18.82
C GLY A 247 -9.94 9.80 -17.63
N PHE A 248 -9.58 11.06 -17.47
CA PHE A 248 -8.60 11.51 -16.48
C PHE A 248 -9.15 12.69 -15.67
N PRO A 249 -8.64 12.92 -14.45
CA PRO A 249 -8.93 14.16 -13.73
C PRO A 249 -8.31 15.36 -14.43
N SER A 250 -8.58 16.56 -13.93
CA SER A 250 -7.91 17.78 -14.39
C SER A 250 -6.39 17.68 -14.27
N PRO A 251 -5.63 18.43 -15.09
CA PRO A 251 -4.16 18.43 -15.01
C PRO A 251 -3.64 18.71 -13.60
N GLN A 252 -2.46 18.16 -13.28
CA GLN A 252 -1.77 18.41 -12.02
C GLN A 252 -1.52 19.90 -11.80
N GLY A 253 -1.54 20.31 -10.53
CA GLY A 253 -1.37 21.68 -10.07
C GLY A 253 -2.14 21.98 -8.79
N PRO A 254 -3.46 21.66 -8.67
CA PRO A 254 -4.24 22.04 -7.50
C PRO A 254 -4.24 21.02 -6.35
N TYR A 255 -3.59 19.86 -6.50
CA TYR A 255 -3.75 18.69 -5.62
C TYR A 255 -2.74 18.63 -4.48
N TYR A 256 -1.50 19.06 -4.72
CA TYR A 256 -0.45 19.06 -3.72
C TYR A 256 -0.84 19.87 -2.48
N CYS A 257 -0.83 19.23 -1.31
CA CYS A 257 -1.34 19.81 -0.05
C CYS A 257 -2.77 20.36 -0.17
N GLY A 258 -3.57 19.81 -1.08
CA GLY A 258 -4.90 20.33 -1.46
C GLY A 258 -5.92 20.21 -0.33
N VAL A 259 -6.93 21.08 -0.40
CA VAL A 259 -8.08 21.11 0.50
C VAL A 259 -9.35 21.26 -0.34
N GLY A 260 -10.36 20.48 -0.03
CA GLY A 260 -11.65 20.47 -0.72
C GLY A 260 -11.92 19.16 -1.44
N ALA A 261 -13.19 18.82 -1.59
CA ALA A 261 -13.64 17.55 -2.16
C ALA A 261 -13.28 17.37 -3.65
N ASP A 262 -12.99 18.47 -4.33
CA ASP A 262 -12.55 18.52 -5.72
C ASP A 262 -11.03 18.35 -5.90
N LYS A 263 -10.27 18.26 -4.78
CA LYS A 263 -8.80 18.23 -4.81
C LYS A 263 -8.20 17.02 -4.13
N VAL A 264 -8.81 16.51 -3.06
CA VAL A 264 -8.27 15.41 -2.28
C VAL A 264 -9.28 14.30 -2.06
N ILE A 265 -8.80 13.06 -2.07
CA ILE A 265 -9.61 11.85 -1.96
C ILE A 265 -8.94 10.94 -0.93
N GLY A 266 -9.74 10.33 -0.02
CA GLY A 266 -9.27 9.33 0.95
C GLY A 266 -8.61 9.93 2.20
N ARG A 267 -8.86 11.18 2.55
CA ARG A 267 -8.31 11.82 3.77
C ARG A 267 -8.66 11.05 5.04
N GLU A 268 -9.83 10.46 5.12
CA GLU A 268 -10.26 9.65 6.27
C GLU A 268 -9.33 8.45 6.52
N ILE A 269 -8.86 7.82 5.44
CA ILE A 269 -7.91 6.69 5.52
C ILE A 269 -6.56 7.19 6.05
N VAL A 270 -6.11 8.34 5.53
CA VAL A 270 -4.83 8.97 5.93
C VAL A 270 -4.85 9.36 7.40
N GLU A 271 -5.91 10.01 7.87
CA GLU A 271 -6.07 10.41 9.27
C GLU A 271 -6.17 9.19 10.20
N ALA A 272 -6.89 8.15 9.79
CA ALA A 272 -6.98 6.91 10.54
C ALA A 272 -5.61 6.22 10.64
N HIS A 273 -4.86 6.16 9.53
CA HIS A 273 -3.50 5.63 9.49
C HIS A 273 -2.56 6.39 10.42
N TYR A 274 -2.56 7.72 10.34
CA TYR A 274 -1.70 8.58 11.17
C TYR A 274 -1.94 8.33 12.66
N ARG A 275 -3.21 8.33 13.08
CA ARG A 275 -3.59 8.06 14.48
C ARG A 275 -3.22 6.65 14.92
N ALA A 276 -3.40 5.66 14.06
CA ALA A 276 -3.02 4.28 14.33
C ALA A 276 -1.51 4.12 14.50
N CYS A 277 -0.70 4.79 13.69
CA CYS A 277 0.76 4.83 13.82
C CYS A 277 1.21 5.48 15.14
N LEU A 278 0.62 6.62 15.52
CA LEU A 278 0.89 7.25 16.81
C LEU A 278 0.56 6.32 17.99
N TYR A 279 -0.60 5.65 17.96
CA TYR A 279 -0.99 4.69 19.00
C TYR A 279 -0.02 3.50 19.06
N ALA A 280 0.43 3.01 17.92
CA ALA A 280 1.38 1.91 17.83
C ALA A 280 2.76 2.27 18.41
N GLY A 281 3.13 3.55 18.45
CA GLY A 281 4.43 4.03 18.85
C GLY A 281 5.42 4.16 17.69
N VAL A 282 4.93 4.12 16.45
CA VAL A 282 5.71 4.43 15.24
C VAL A 282 6.05 5.92 15.23
N LYS A 283 7.27 6.27 14.87
CA LYS A 283 7.72 7.67 14.76
C LYS A 283 7.21 8.32 13.47
N ILE A 284 5.88 8.34 13.28
CA ILE A 284 5.28 9.10 12.20
C ILE A 284 5.39 10.60 12.50
N ALA A 285 5.88 11.37 11.52
CA ALA A 285 6.23 12.79 11.70
C ALA A 285 5.31 13.74 10.94
N GLY A 286 4.67 13.29 9.86
CA GLY A 286 3.81 14.12 9.05
C GLY A 286 3.08 13.35 7.96
N THR A 287 2.20 14.07 7.26
CA THR A 287 1.49 13.58 6.07
C THR A 287 1.03 14.74 5.21
N ASN A 288 0.94 14.52 3.90
CA ASN A 288 0.36 15.47 2.95
C ASN A 288 -0.22 14.76 1.74
N ALA A 289 -1.16 15.42 1.08
CA ALA A 289 -1.61 15.03 -0.25
C ALA A 289 -0.55 15.39 -1.28
N GLU A 290 -0.35 14.50 -2.25
CA GLU A 290 0.68 14.61 -3.27
C GLU A 290 0.18 15.25 -4.57
N VAL A 291 1.10 15.42 -5.55
CA VAL A 291 0.86 16.13 -6.80
C VAL A 291 -0.17 15.41 -7.68
N MET A 292 -0.16 14.09 -7.68
CA MET A 292 -1.14 13.27 -8.39
C MET A 292 -2.40 13.08 -7.53
N PRO A 293 -3.62 13.24 -8.07
CA PRO A 293 -4.85 12.94 -7.31
C PRO A 293 -4.86 11.49 -6.81
N SER A 294 -5.27 11.29 -5.56
CA SER A 294 -5.27 10.02 -4.81
C SER A 294 -3.89 9.53 -4.37
N GLN A 295 -2.86 10.31 -4.62
CA GLN A 295 -1.52 10.10 -4.08
C GLN A 295 -1.35 10.87 -2.78
N TRP A 296 -0.71 10.22 -1.82
CA TRP A 296 -0.44 10.74 -0.49
C TRP A 296 0.99 10.40 -0.06
N GLU A 297 1.47 11.11 0.91
CA GLU A 297 2.75 10.87 1.56
C GLU A 297 2.57 10.84 3.08
N PHE A 298 3.34 9.98 3.75
CA PHE A 298 3.60 10.09 5.18
C PHE A 298 5.09 10.07 5.45
N GLN A 299 5.53 10.74 6.52
CA GLN A 299 6.93 10.82 6.90
C GLN A 299 7.19 10.02 8.19
N ILE A 300 8.28 9.24 8.18
CA ILE A 300 8.81 8.52 9.34
C ILE A 300 10.10 9.18 9.80
N GLY A 301 10.25 9.37 11.09
CA GLY A 301 11.50 9.82 11.68
C GLY A 301 11.43 11.20 12.38
N PRO A 302 12.61 11.73 12.79
CA PRO A 302 13.94 11.11 12.67
C PRO A 302 14.09 9.85 13.52
N CYS A 303 14.64 8.80 12.91
CA CYS A 303 14.92 7.51 13.54
C CYS A 303 16.41 7.27 13.58
N SER A 304 16.92 6.68 14.67
CA SER A 304 18.34 6.29 14.78
C SER A 304 18.53 4.84 14.37
N GLY A 305 19.55 4.59 13.55
CA GLY A 305 19.97 3.25 13.17
C GLY A 305 18.89 2.46 12.47
N ILE A 306 18.74 1.19 12.87
CA ILE A 306 17.83 0.24 12.24
C ILE A 306 16.33 0.59 12.37
N SER A 307 15.97 1.41 13.38
CA SER A 307 14.57 1.70 13.68
C SER A 307 13.83 2.44 12.56
N GLY A 308 14.54 3.13 11.66
CA GLY A 308 13.92 3.77 10.49
C GLY A 308 13.26 2.78 9.56
N GLY A 309 13.92 1.65 9.30
CA GLY A 309 13.36 0.55 8.50
C GLY A 309 12.23 -0.19 9.24
N ASP A 310 12.39 -0.43 10.53
CA ASP A 310 11.37 -1.09 11.37
C ASP A 310 10.07 -0.28 11.38
N ASP A 311 10.17 1.00 11.66
CA ASP A 311 9.02 1.92 11.74
C ASP A 311 8.32 2.06 10.37
N LEU A 312 9.09 2.15 9.27
CA LEU A 312 8.48 2.25 7.93
C LEU A 312 7.71 0.97 7.55
N TRP A 313 8.27 -0.21 7.80
CA TRP A 313 7.57 -1.46 7.50
C TRP A 313 6.30 -1.63 8.34
N VAL A 314 6.35 -1.26 9.62
CA VAL A 314 5.16 -1.31 10.48
C VAL A 314 4.14 -0.25 10.07
N ALA A 315 4.56 0.95 9.68
CA ALA A 315 3.66 1.97 9.13
C ALA A 315 2.98 1.51 7.84
N ARG A 316 3.71 0.87 6.91
CA ARG A 316 3.13 0.24 5.70
C ARG A 316 2.11 -0.83 6.07
N PHE A 317 2.42 -1.70 7.04
CA PHE A 317 1.48 -2.71 7.54
C PHE A 317 0.19 -2.06 8.07
N ILE A 318 0.31 -1.04 8.90
CA ILE A 318 -0.84 -0.33 9.46
C ILE A 318 -1.65 0.34 8.34
N LEU A 319 -0.99 0.95 7.35
CA LEU A 319 -1.65 1.58 6.19
C LEU A 319 -2.50 0.58 5.40
N HIS A 320 -1.92 -0.57 5.05
CA HIS A 320 -2.66 -1.62 4.34
C HIS A 320 -3.84 -2.15 5.15
N ARG A 321 -3.66 -2.32 6.46
CA ARG A 321 -4.73 -2.80 7.36
C ARG A 321 -5.86 -1.77 7.51
N VAL A 322 -5.53 -0.49 7.62
CA VAL A 322 -6.53 0.59 7.68
C VAL A 322 -7.28 0.65 6.34
N ALA A 323 -6.57 0.67 5.22
CA ALA A 323 -7.19 0.72 3.89
C ALA A 323 -8.08 -0.51 3.61
N GLU A 324 -7.72 -1.71 4.12
CA GLU A 324 -8.53 -2.92 4.05
C GLU A 324 -9.92 -2.71 4.69
N GLU A 325 -10.00 -1.97 5.79
CA GLU A 325 -11.26 -1.66 6.46
C GLU A 325 -12.16 -0.71 5.64
N TYR A 326 -11.57 0.17 4.85
CA TYR A 326 -12.28 1.03 3.91
C TYR A 326 -12.57 0.36 2.55
N GLY A 327 -12.01 -0.83 2.30
CA GLY A 327 -12.14 -1.52 1.02
C GLY A 327 -11.35 -0.86 -0.11
N VAL A 328 -10.27 -0.16 0.21
CA VAL A 328 -9.40 0.57 -0.71
C VAL A 328 -8.05 -0.14 -0.83
N ILE A 329 -7.50 -0.20 -2.04
CA ILE A 329 -6.18 -0.77 -2.29
C ILE A 329 -5.12 0.32 -2.13
N VAL A 330 -4.03 -0.01 -1.44
CA VAL A 330 -2.81 0.82 -1.41
C VAL A 330 -1.80 0.22 -2.37
N THR A 331 -1.23 1.06 -3.23
CA THR A 331 -0.09 0.67 -4.05
C THR A 331 1.13 1.51 -3.71
N LEU A 332 2.29 0.83 -3.64
CA LEU A 332 3.61 1.43 -3.56
C LEU A 332 4.31 1.40 -4.93
N ASP A 333 3.59 1.14 -6.02
CA ASP A 333 4.18 1.18 -7.37
C ASP A 333 4.75 2.58 -7.65
N PRO A 334 6.04 2.69 -8.05
CA PRO A 334 6.68 3.99 -8.28
C PRO A 334 6.11 4.75 -9.47
N LYS A 335 5.31 4.11 -10.33
CA LYS A 335 4.65 4.75 -11.46
C LYS A 335 3.29 4.10 -11.71
N PRO A 336 2.29 4.33 -10.84
CA PRO A 336 0.99 3.67 -10.94
C PRO A 336 0.18 4.11 -12.16
N MET A 337 0.48 5.29 -12.73
CA MET A 337 -0.14 5.82 -13.93
C MET A 337 0.90 6.27 -14.94
N ASP A 338 0.76 5.81 -16.17
CA ASP A 338 1.62 6.20 -17.28
C ASP A 338 1.46 7.68 -17.69
N GLY A 339 2.41 8.18 -18.47
CA GLY A 339 2.39 9.54 -18.99
C GLY A 339 2.97 10.58 -18.04
N THR A 340 2.40 11.79 -18.04
CA THR A 340 2.93 12.96 -17.31
C THR A 340 2.47 13.04 -15.86
N TRP A 341 1.80 12.02 -15.34
CA TRP A 341 1.43 11.94 -13.94
C TRP A 341 2.66 11.70 -13.06
N ASN A 342 2.70 12.32 -11.87
CA ASN A 342 3.80 12.11 -10.94
C ASN A 342 3.92 10.63 -10.55
N GLY A 343 5.16 10.18 -10.37
CA GLY A 343 5.49 8.91 -9.76
C GLY A 343 5.47 9.01 -8.24
N ALA A 344 5.83 7.92 -7.58
CA ALA A 344 5.91 7.80 -6.13
C ALA A 344 7.32 7.36 -5.70
N GLY A 345 7.90 8.05 -4.74
CA GLY A 345 9.22 7.79 -4.15
C GLY A 345 9.16 7.45 -2.66
N ALA A 346 10.32 7.14 -2.12
CA ALA A 346 10.58 7.09 -0.69
C ALA A 346 11.84 7.90 -0.40
N HIS A 347 11.74 9.24 -0.52
CA HIS A 347 12.87 10.12 -0.32
C HIS A 347 13.45 9.90 1.08
N THR A 348 14.75 9.71 1.14
CA THR A 348 15.41 9.34 2.38
C THR A 348 16.37 10.43 2.84
N ASN A 349 16.01 11.09 3.92
CA ASN A 349 16.85 12.03 4.63
C ASN A 349 17.86 11.25 5.46
N PHE A 350 19.13 11.57 5.32
CA PHE A 350 20.24 10.90 6.00
C PHE A 350 21.17 11.88 6.68
N SER A 351 21.56 11.57 7.91
CA SER A 351 22.49 12.37 8.69
C SER A 351 23.33 11.50 9.61
N THR A 352 24.58 11.94 9.86
CA THR A 352 25.43 11.39 10.91
C THR A 352 25.66 12.44 12.00
N LYS A 353 26.19 12.02 13.13
CA LYS A 353 26.59 12.94 14.22
C LYS A 353 27.49 14.08 13.72
N ALA A 354 28.44 13.77 12.81
CA ALA A 354 29.34 14.76 12.22
C ALA A 354 28.61 15.75 11.31
N MET A 355 27.63 15.27 10.51
CA MET A 355 26.82 16.14 9.66
C MET A 355 25.95 17.12 10.45
N ARG A 356 25.52 16.74 11.67
CA ARG A 356 24.72 17.57 12.57
C ARG A 356 25.56 18.51 13.44
N ALA A 357 26.88 18.33 13.47
CA ALA A 357 27.80 19.19 14.21
C ALA A 357 28.08 20.51 13.47
N GLU A 358 28.76 21.42 14.13
CA GLU A 358 29.21 22.69 13.54
C GLU A 358 30.05 22.44 12.28
N ASN A 359 29.76 23.19 11.19
CA ASN A 359 30.35 22.98 9.87
C ASN A 359 30.14 21.61 9.24
N GLY A 360 29.11 20.87 9.68
CA GLY A 360 28.76 19.54 9.16
C GLY A 360 28.41 19.49 7.67
N ILE A 361 28.23 20.64 7.03
CA ILE A 361 28.01 20.74 5.58
C ILE A 361 29.18 20.12 4.80
N ALA A 362 30.40 20.23 5.29
CA ALA A 362 31.57 19.60 4.65
C ALA A 362 31.49 18.06 4.65
N GLU A 363 30.92 17.47 5.71
CA GLU A 363 30.68 16.03 5.77
C GLU A 363 29.52 15.59 4.85
N ILE A 364 28.51 16.45 4.70
CA ILE A 364 27.41 16.24 3.73
C ILE A 364 27.98 16.25 2.29
N GLU A 365 28.82 17.22 1.94
CA GLU A 365 29.45 17.31 0.62
C GLU A 365 30.35 16.10 0.33
N LYS A 366 31.13 15.64 1.31
CA LYS A 366 31.92 14.40 1.19
C LYS A 366 31.06 13.17 0.95
N ALA A 367 29.92 13.07 1.63
CA ALA A 367 28.97 11.98 1.44
C ALA A 367 28.38 12.02 0.02
N ILE A 368 28.03 13.21 -0.49
CA ILE A 368 27.52 13.40 -1.85
C ILE A 368 28.57 12.98 -2.90
N ASP A 369 29.84 13.33 -2.70
CA ASP A 369 30.92 12.88 -3.59
C ASP A 369 31.03 11.35 -3.63
N LYS A 370 30.95 10.67 -2.47
CA LYS A 370 30.93 9.19 -2.41
C LYS A 370 29.71 8.60 -3.10
N LEU A 371 28.52 9.18 -2.87
CA LEU A 371 27.27 8.74 -3.52
C LEU A 371 27.31 8.88 -5.04
N SER A 372 27.97 9.91 -5.55
CA SER A 372 28.13 10.12 -6.98
C SER A 372 28.92 8.99 -7.66
N LYS A 373 29.93 8.45 -6.97
CA LYS A 373 30.78 7.37 -7.45
C LYS A 373 30.10 5.99 -7.39
N GLN A 374 29.05 5.86 -6.59
CA GLN A 374 28.30 4.61 -6.38
C GLN A 374 26.85 4.68 -6.91
N HIS A 375 26.57 5.62 -7.82
CA HIS A 375 25.21 5.90 -8.28
C HIS A 375 24.45 4.65 -8.74
N LEU A 376 25.03 3.85 -9.63
CA LEU A 376 24.40 2.65 -10.18
C LEU A 376 24.11 1.59 -9.10
N ARG A 377 25.03 1.41 -8.16
CA ARG A 377 24.83 0.50 -7.01
C ARG A 377 23.62 0.90 -6.19
N HIS A 378 23.45 2.20 -5.92
CA HIS A 378 22.30 2.72 -5.20
C HIS A 378 21.00 2.54 -6.00
N ILE A 379 20.99 2.85 -7.30
CA ILE A 379 19.82 2.60 -8.14
C ILE A 379 19.39 1.13 -8.08
N GLN A 380 20.33 0.19 -8.13
CA GLN A 380 20.04 -1.25 -8.04
C GLN A 380 19.50 -1.69 -6.67
N ALA A 381 19.85 -0.98 -5.59
CA ALA A 381 19.38 -1.27 -4.24
C ALA A 381 18.02 -0.63 -3.92
N TYR A 382 17.59 0.35 -4.71
CA TYR A 382 16.49 1.26 -4.40
C TYR A 382 15.13 0.83 -4.94
N ASP A 383 15.05 -0.31 -5.59
CA ASP A 383 13.79 -1.03 -5.85
C ASP A 383 14.01 -2.55 -5.83
N PRO A 384 12.95 -3.34 -5.64
CA PRO A 384 13.06 -4.80 -5.52
C PRO A 384 13.56 -5.51 -6.79
N ARG A 385 13.50 -4.83 -7.96
CA ARG A 385 13.87 -5.38 -9.27
C ARG A 385 15.16 -4.80 -9.84
N GLY A 386 16.01 -4.25 -8.97
CA GLY A 386 17.35 -3.79 -9.33
C GLY A 386 17.37 -2.55 -10.20
N GLY A 387 16.46 -1.62 -9.99
CA GLY A 387 16.33 -0.33 -10.69
C GLY A 387 15.25 -0.30 -11.77
N LYS A 388 14.70 -1.45 -12.19
CA LYS A 388 13.72 -1.53 -13.29
C LYS A 388 12.37 -0.87 -12.99
N ASP A 389 11.93 -0.93 -11.76
CA ASP A 389 10.69 -0.27 -11.36
C ASP A 389 10.86 1.24 -11.34
N ASN A 390 11.97 1.68 -10.80
CA ASN A 390 12.30 3.08 -10.63
C ASN A 390 12.65 3.80 -11.95
N GLU A 391 13.06 3.04 -12.99
CA GLU A 391 13.27 3.55 -14.35
C GLU A 391 12.02 4.24 -14.90
N ARG A 392 10.83 3.73 -14.60
CA ARG A 392 9.54 4.34 -14.98
C ARG A 392 9.28 5.70 -14.30
N ARG A 393 9.90 5.93 -13.13
CA ARG A 393 9.74 7.16 -12.33
C ARG A 393 10.87 8.15 -12.58
N LEU A 394 12.15 7.72 -12.56
CA LEU A 394 13.33 8.59 -12.67
C LEU A 394 13.63 8.96 -14.13
N THR A 395 12.80 9.81 -14.71
CA THR A 395 12.84 10.17 -16.14
C THR A 395 13.45 11.53 -16.43
N GLY A 396 13.86 12.29 -15.41
CA GLY A 396 14.27 13.70 -15.55
C GLY A 396 13.08 14.65 -15.70
N LYS A 397 11.85 14.18 -15.48
CA LYS A 397 10.60 14.94 -15.53
C LYS A 397 9.80 14.72 -14.23
N CYS A 398 8.76 15.51 -14.00
CA CYS A 398 7.88 15.36 -12.84
C CYS A 398 8.67 15.36 -11.51
N GLU A 399 9.52 16.36 -11.33
CA GLU A 399 10.36 16.56 -10.13
C GLU A 399 11.34 15.42 -9.81
N THR A 400 11.82 14.71 -10.84
CA THR A 400 12.84 13.66 -10.69
C THR A 400 14.08 13.97 -11.50
N SER A 401 15.25 13.46 -11.05
CA SER A 401 16.44 13.32 -11.89
C SER A 401 16.28 12.16 -12.89
N SER A 402 17.13 12.14 -13.92
CA SER A 402 17.27 10.95 -14.77
C SER A 402 17.90 9.80 -13.98
N ILE A 403 17.49 8.57 -14.24
CA ILE A 403 18.04 7.38 -13.57
C ILE A 403 19.53 7.15 -13.96
N HIS A 404 19.95 7.67 -15.11
CA HIS A 404 21.31 7.48 -15.64
C HIS A 404 22.29 8.54 -15.14
N ASP A 405 21.78 9.66 -14.61
CA ASP A 405 22.59 10.82 -14.25
C ASP A 405 22.55 11.09 -12.76
N PHE A 406 23.71 11.26 -12.14
CA PHE A 406 23.81 11.74 -10.78
C PHE A 406 23.91 13.27 -10.75
N SER A 407 23.13 13.89 -9.89
CA SER A 407 23.18 15.33 -9.66
C SER A 407 22.90 15.66 -8.19
N ALA A 408 23.42 16.79 -7.74
CA ALA A 408 23.15 17.30 -6.40
C ALA A 408 22.93 18.81 -6.44
N GLY A 409 22.15 19.35 -5.50
CA GLY A 409 21.90 20.79 -5.44
C GLY A 409 21.15 21.25 -4.22
N VAL A 410 21.33 22.53 -3.89
CA VAL A 410 20.61 23.19 -2.78
C VAL A 410 19.21 23.58 -3.24
N ALA A 411 18.20 23.19 -2.45
CA ALA A 411 16.79 23.53 -2.67
C ALA A 411 16.24 23.16 -4.05
N ASN A 412 16.91 22.25 -4.76
CA ASN A 412 16.54 21.77 -6.09
C ASN A 412 15.85 20.40 -5.99
N ARG A 413 14.64 20.27 -6.54
CA ARG A 413 13.85 19.00 -6.52
C ARG A 413 14.12 18.10 -7.74
N ASN A 414 14.83 18.61 -8.77
CA ASN A 414 15.15 17.84 -9.99
C ASN A 414 16.53 17.17 -9.93
N VAL A 415 17.03 16.86 -8.74
CA VAL A 415 18.35 16.26 -8.52
C VAL A 415 18.25 14.92 -7.81
N SER A 416 19.32 14.14 -7.87
CA SER A 416 19.44 12.86 -7.15
C SER A 416 19.56 13.10 -5.64
N ILE A 417 20.42 14.05 -5.24
CA ILE A 417 20.63 14.40 -3.83
C ILE A 417 20.34 15.89 -3.63
N ARG A 418 19.41 16.18 -2.73
CA ARG A 418 19.06 17.55 -2.37
C ARG A 418 19.66 17.91 -1.01
N ILE A 419 20.24 19.10 -0.92
CA ILE A 419 20.56 19.75 0.34
C ILE A 419 19.40 20.73 0.64
N PRO A 420 18.63 20.56 1.71
CA PRO A 420 17.59 21.52 2.09
C PRO A 420 18.15 22.92 2.30
N ARG A 421 17.35 23.95 1.99
CA ARG A 421 17.80 25.34 2.12
C ARG A 421 18.30 25.69 3.53
N GLY A 422 17.56 25.31 4.57
CA GLY A 422 17.95 25.54 5.94
C GLY A 422 19.28 24.87 6.32
N VAL A 423 19.54 23.66 5.80
CA VAL A 423 20.82 22.96 6.00
C VAL A 423 21.99 23.74 5.38
N ALA A 424 21.79 24.30 4.17
CA ALA A 424 22.82 25.11 3.51
C ALA A 424 23.07 26.44 4.26
N GLU A 425 22.03 27.04 4.82
CA GLU A 425 22.12 28.29 5.61
C GLU A 425 22.78 28.04 6.96
N GLU A 426 22.37 26.97 7.69
CA GLU A 426 22.92 26.59 8.99
C GLU A 426 24.28 25.89 8.92
N LYS A 427 24.69 25.49 7.70
CA LYS A 427 25.93 24.74 7.41
C LYS A 427 26.05 23.42 8.19
N LYS A 428 24.95 22.80 8.55
CA LYS A 428 24.85 21.50 9.22
C LYS A 428 23.47 20.90 9.05
N GLY A 429 23.33 19.58 9.20
CA GLY A 429 22.05 18.89 9.18
C GLY A 429 22.11 17.55 8.45
N TYR A 430 21.50 17.45 7.28
CA TYR A 430 21.27 16.21 6.54
C TYR A 430 21.26 16.41 5.02
N LEU A 431 21.41 15.33 4.27
CA LEU A 431 21.12 15.26 2.84
C LEU A 431 19.81 14.49 2.62
N GLU A 432 19.13 14.78 1.52
CA GLU A 432 17.94 14.06 1.05
C GLU A 432 18.29 13.27 -0.22
N ASP A 433 18.27 11.94 -0.16
CA ASP A 433 18.35 11.07 -1.33
C ASP A 433 16.96 10.88 -1.93
N ARG A 434 16.75 11.43 -3.12
CA ARG A 434 15.47 11.43 -3.83
C ARG A 434 15.30 10.25 -4.79
N ARG A 435 16.33 9.39 -4.88
CA ARG A 435 16.36 8.27 -5.81
C ARG A 435 15.54 7.05 -5.36
N PRO A 436 15.37 6.70 -4.06
CA PRO A 436 14.62 5.50 -3.69
C PRO A 436 13.18 5.53 -4.20
N SER A 437 12.69 4.40 -4.74
CA SER A 437 11.31 4.22 -5.17
C SER A 437 10.39 4.01 -3.99
N SER A 438 9.10 4.26 -4.16
CA SER A 438 8.10 4.04 -3.10
C SER A 438 8.00 2.57 -2.66
N ASN A 439 8.29 1.61 -3.57
CA ASN A 439 8.31 0.18 -3.26
C ASN A 439 9.69 -0.34 -2.79
N CYS A 440 10.65 0.55 -2.51
CA CYS A 440 11.94 0.13 -1.99
C CYS A 440 11.81 -0.63 -0.66
N ASP A 441 12.79 -1.50 -0.40
CA ASP A 441 13.02 -2.00 0.95
C ASP A 441 13.83 -0.96 1.73
N PRO A 442 13.30 -0.39 2.84
CA PRO A 442 13.98 0.68 3.59
C PRO A 442 15.30 0.21 4.19
N TYR A 443 15.44 -1.07 4.55
CA TYR A 443 16.70 -1.60 5.03
C TYR A 443 17.78 -1.57 3.96
N SER A 444 17.42 -1.92 2.72
CA SER A 444 18.35 -1.83 1.59
C SER A 444 18.80 -0.40 1.32
N VAL A 445 17.90 0.58 1.48
CA VAL A 445 18.22 2.00 1.32
C VAL A 445 19.16 2.47 2.42
N CYS A 446 18.82 2.20 3.68
CA CYS A 446 19.62 2.61 4.83
C CYS A 446 21.01 1.93 4.85
N ASP A 447 21.08 0.62 4.51
CA ASP A 447 22.32 -0.14 4.39
C ASP A 447 23.25 0.47 3.32
N ALA A 448 22.70 0.74 2.13
CA ALA A 448 23.47 1.35 1.04
C ALA A 448 24.02 2.73 1.41
N LEU A 449 23.22 3.59 2.06
CA LEU A 449 23.64 4.90 2.52
C LEU A 449 24.79 4.82 3.53
N VAL A 450 24.65 3.96 4.54
CA VAL A 450 25.67 3.80 5.59
C VAL A 450 26.95 3.21 5.01
N ARG A 451 26.87 2.16 4.21
CA ARG A 451 28.05 1.54 3.59
C ARG A 451 28.82 2.54 2.75
N THR A 452 28.13 3.27 1.89
CA THR A 452 28.79 4.25 1.02
C THR A 452 29.29 5.48 1.76
N CYS A 453 28.45 6.11 2.59
CA CYS A 453 28.78 7.40 3.20
C CYS A 453 29.73 7.26 4.39
N VAL A 454 29.63 6.18 5.19
CA VAL A 454 30.36 6.01 6.44
C VAL A 454 31.44 4.94 6.35
N LEU A 455 31.09 3.73 5.89
CA LEU A 455 32.01 2.59 5.82
C LEU A 455 32.98 2.67 4.64
N ASN A 456 32.70 3.49 3.62
CA ASN A 456 33.49 3.63 2.38
C ASN A 456 33.55 2.35 1.53
N GLU A 457 32.42 1.62 1.49
CA GLU A 457 32.25 0.38 0.73
C GLU A 457 31.53 0.61 -0.61
#